data_ce4ffef8f885f9e6471a36eae1c7453b
#
_entry.id   ce4ffef8f885f9e6471a36eae1c7453b
#
_cell.length_a   1.000
_cell.length_b   1.000
_cell.length_c   1.000
_cell.angle_alpha   90.00
_cell.angle_beta   90.00
_cell.angle_gamma   90.00
#
_symmetry.space_group_name_H-M   'P 1'
#
loop_
_entity.id
_entity.type
_entity.pdbx_description
1 polymer ?
#
loop_
_entity_poly.entity_id
_entity_poly.type
_entity_poly.pdbx_seq_one_letter_code
_entity_poly.pdbx_strand_id
1 'polypeptide(L)'
;MTKPQLAAQVYTIRDFIKTADTFAASMQRVRAIGYDGVQLDLEHHPDVPAAAIKRACDDAGLTICISHFGYELFESELDAIIERQQIWQCNHTAIVAMPRRYHEEGADGYRRFAAEASAIGEKLTTAGMTLSYHNHSFEFVRLGAQTGLDIIFAESDPRHLHAEIDTYWVQHGGADPADWIRRVAGRMTVVHYKDMAILPTGEQVFAEVGEGNLNWPAILDATLATNVPWIVVEQDRCRRDPFESLAMSYQFLHQLVWQ
;
A
#
# COMPACT_ATOMS: atom_id res chain seq x y z
N MET A 1 -0.48 21.01 -10.83
CA MET A 1 -0.29 19.69 -10.19
C MET A 1 -1.37 18.77 -10.71
N THR A 2 -1.03 17.57 -11.15
CA THR A 2 -2.02 16.54 -11.48
C THR A 2 -2.62 16.00 -10.18
N LYS A 3 -3.94 15.88 -10.11
CA LYS A 3 -4.60 15.26 -8.96
C LYS A 3 -4.27 13.76 -8.92
N PRO A 4 -4.06 13.16 -7.74
CA PRO A 4 -3.82 11.72 -7.63
C PRO A 4 -5.06 10.94 -8.05
N GLN A 5 -4.85 9.75 -8.63
CA GLN A 5 -5.91 8.79 -8.90
C GLN A 5 -6.24 7.99 -7.63
N LEU A 6 -7.49 7.52 -7.52
CA LEU A 6 -7.93 6.71 -6.38
C LEU A 6 -7.96 5.23 -6.75
N ALA A 7 -7.32 4.40 -5.94
CA ALA A 7 -7.34 2.96 -6.06
C ALA A 7 -7.82 2.28 -4.78
N ALA A 8 -8.36 1.08 -4.90
CA ALA A 8 -8.73 0.25 -3.77
C ALA A 8 -7.73 -0.90 -3.58
N GLN A 9 -7.27 -1.13 -2.34
CA GLN A 9 -6.52 -2.34 -1.99
C GLN A 9 -7.48 -3.53 -1.93
N VAL A 10 -7.22 -4.57 -2.74
CA VAL A 10 -8.11 -5.74 -2.82
C VAL A 10 -8.13 -6.57 -1.53
N TYR A 11 -7.14 -6.41 -0.65
CA TYR A 11 -7.15 -7.02 0.68
C TYR A 11 -8.41 -6.66 1.48
N THR A 12 -8.94 -5.45 1.31
CA THR A 12 -10.19 -5.01 1.95
C THR A 12 -11.37 -5.91 1.60
N ILE A 13 -11.39 -6.42 0.37
CA ILE A 13 -12.46 -7.29 -0.16
C ILE A 13 -12.03 -8.75 -0.35
N ARG A 14 -10.96 -9.19 0.35
CA ARG A 14 -10.32 -10.51 0.19
C ARG A 14 -11.26 -11.70 0.25
N ASP A 15 -12.37 -11.60 0.97
CA ASP A 15 -13.35 -12.68 1.07
C ASP A 15 -14.25 -12.82 -0.17
N PHE A 16 -14.22 -11.82 -1.06
CA PHE A 16 -15.03 -11.73 -2.28
C PHE A 16 -14.23 -11.98 -3.56
N ILE A 17 -12.95 -12.37 -3.48
CA ILE A 17 -12.05 -12.50 -4.65
C ILE A 17 -11.36 -13.87 -4.73
N LYS A 18 -12.02 -14.93 -4.22
CA LYS A 18 -11.42 -16.26 -4.10
C LYS A 18 -11.36 -17.04 -5.43
N THR A 19 -12.21 -16.73 -6.39
CA THR A 19 -12.24 -17.35 -7.73
C THR A 19 -12.18 -16.30 -8.83
N ALA A 20 -11.88 -16.70 -10.06
CA ALA A 20 -11.84 -15.77 -11.20
C ALA A 20 -13.19 -15.05 -11.40
N ASP A 21 -14.31 -15.75 -11.25
CA ASP A 21 -15.64 -15.16 -11.40
C ASP A 21 -15.97 -14.16 -10.28
N THR A 22 -15.67 -14.52 -9.02
CA THR A 22 -15.90 -13.60 -7.89
C THR A 22 -14.93 -12.43 -7.92
N PHE A 23 -13.70 -12.62 -8.39
CA PHE A 23 -12.76 -11.54 -8.63
C PHE A 23 -13.30 -10.57 -9.68
N ALA A 24 -13.73 -11.06 -10.85
CA ALA A 24 -14.29 -10.22 -11.91
C ALA A 24 -15.53 -9.45 -11.44
N ALA A 25 -16.46 -10.11 -10.74
CA ALA A 25 -17.64 -9.43 -10.19
C ALA A 25 -17.25 -8.34 -9.17
N SER A 26 -16.22 -8.57 -8.36
CA SER A 26 -15.71 -7.59 -7.38
C SER A 26 -15.07 -6.39 -8.06
N MET A 27 -14.32 -6.59 -9.14
CA MET A 27 -13.74 -5.47 -9.92
C MET A 27 -14.82 -4.57 -10.50
N GLN A 28 -15.92 -5.13 -11.01
CA GLN A 28 -17.06 -4.33 -11.47
C GLN A 28 -17.69 -3.49 -10.33
N ARG A 29 -17.80 -4.06 -9.12
CA ARG A 29 -18.29 -3.32 -7.94
C ARG A 29 -17.33 -2.18 -7.54
N VAL A 30 -16.02 -2.42 -7.53
CA VAL A 30 -14.99 -1.40 -7.24
C VAL A 30 -15.08 -0.26 -8.26
N ARG A 31 -15.20 -0.58 -9.55
CA ARG A 31 -15.36 0.44 -10.59
C ARG A 31 -16.66 1.21 -10.43
N ALA A 32 -17.76 0.55 -10.11
CA ALA A 32 -19.07 1.19 -9.91
C ALA A 32 -19.09 2.18 -8.74
N ILE A 33 -18.24 1.98 -7.72
CA ILE A 33 -18.01 2.95 -6.63
C ILE A 33 -17.34 4.22 -7.18
N GLY A 34 -16.45 4.10 -8.17
CA GLY A 34 -15.77 5.22 -8.81
C GLY A 34 -14.24 5.13 -8.84
N TYR A 35 -13.63 4.11 -8.25
CA TYR A 35 -12.18 3.95 -8.25
C TYR A 35 -11.60 3.84 -9.67
N ASP A 36 -10.39 4.39 -9.85
CA ASP A 36 -9.63 4.37 -11.11
C ASP A 36 -8.74 3.14 -11.23
N GLY A 37 -8.38 2.54 -10.10
CA GLY A 37 -7.47 1.40 -10.08
C GLY A 37 -7.63 0.52 -8.84
N VAL A 38 -6.78 -0.50 -8.80
CA VAL A 38 -6.65 -1.42 -7.68
C VAL A 38 -5.18 -1.70 -7.38
N GLN A 39 -4.91 -1.98 -6.12
CA GLN A 39 -3.69 -2.63 -5.68
C GLN A 39 -3.98 -4.10 -5.41
N LEU A 40 -3.13 -4.98 -5.95
CA LEU A 40 -3.25 -6.41 -5.75
C LEU A 40 -2.52 -6.87 -4.49
N ASP A 41 -3.09 -7.86 -3.82
CA ASP A 41 -2.46 -8.62 -2.73
C ASP A 41 -2.61 -10.11 -3.03
N LEU A 42 -1.51 -10.76 -3.41
CA LEU A 42 -1.56 -12.13 -3.92
C LEU A 42 -1.69 -13.21 -2.85
N GLU A 43 -1.37 -12.91 -1.62
CA GLU A 43 -1.48 -13.91 -0.54
C GLU A 43 -2.93 -14.35 -0.31
N HIS A 44 -3.91 -13.53 -0.75
CA HIS A 44 -5.32 -13.73 -0.47
C HIS A 44 -6.15 -14.26 -1.64
N HIS A 45 -5.54 -14.38 -2.85
CA HIS A 45 -6.18 -14.96 -4.05
C HIS A 45 -5.18 -15.76 -4.90
N PRO A 46 -4.43 -16.69 -4.30
CA PRO A 46 -3.33 -17.40 -4.96
C PRO A 46 -3.79 -18.27 -6.15
N ASP A 47 -5.06 -18.72 -6.12
CA ASP A 47 -5.62 -19.63 -7.13
C ASP A 47 -6.22 -18.91 -8.34
N VAL A 48 -6.28 -17.58 -8.35
CA VAL A 48 -6.77 -16.83 -9.51
C VAL A 48 -5.62 -16.59 -10.50
N PRO A 49 -5.70 -17.13 -11.74
CA PRO A 49 -4.63 -16.99 -12.71
C PRO A 49 -4.34 -15.49 -13.03
N ALA A 50 -3.07 -15.13 -13.16
CA ALA A 50 -2.65 -13.75 -13.44
C ALA A 50 -3.35 -13.15 -14.67
N ALA A 51 -3.52 -13.93 -15.74
CA ALA A 51 -4.25 -13.50 -16.93
C ALA A 51 -5.76 -13.28 -16.69
N ALA A 52 -6.37 -13.99 -15.75
CA ALA A 52 -7.76 -13.78 -15.37
C ALA A 52 -7.92 -12.49 -14.54
N ILE A 53 -6.99 -12.23 -13.62
CA ILE A 53 -6.91 -10.96 -12.87
C ILE A 53 -6.80 -9.77 -13.83
N LYS A 54 -5.83 -9.82 -14.77
CA LYS A 54 -5.63 -8.73 -15.75
C LYS A 54 -6.90 -8.49 -16.57
N ARG A 55 -7.49 -9.54 -17.12
CA ARG A 55 -8.74 -9.42 -17.91
C ARG A 55 -9.87 -8.82 -17.08
N ALA A 56 -10.07 -9.26 -15.85
CA ALA A 56 -11.12 -8.74 -14.98
C ALA A 56 -10.95 -7.22 -14.69
N CYS A 57 -9.71 -6.78 -14.47
CA CYS A 57 -9.41 -5.36 -14.29
C CYS A 57 -9.64 -4.56 -15.58
N ASP A 58 -9.20 -5.08 -16.73
CA ASP A 58 -9.40 -4.42 -18.04
C ASP A 58 -10.89 -4.31 -18.39
N ASP A 59 -11.66 -5.39 -18.22
CA ASP A 59 -13.10 -5.41 -18.49
C ASP A 59 -13.88 -4.45 -17.57
N ALA A 60 -13.36 -4.19 -16.37
CA ALA A 60 -13.89 -3.19 -15.45
C ALA A 60 -13.36 -1.76 -15.72
N GLY A 61 -12.33 -1.59 -16.55
CA GLY A 61 -11.67 -0.31 -16.77
C GLY A 61 -10.87 0.16 -15.54
N LEU A 62 -10.26 -0.76 -14.81
CA LEU A 62 -9.42 -0.49 -13.63
C LEU A 62 -7.94 -0.70 -13.97
N THR A 63 -7.09 0.26 -13.57
CA THR A 63 -5.63 0.11 -13.64
C THR A 63 -5.13 -0.70 -12.45
N ILE A 64 -4.25 -1.68 -12.67
CA ILE A 64 -3.48 -2.29 -11.60
C ILE A 64 -2.31 -1.36 -11.31
N CYS A 65 -2.39 -0.57 -10.24
CA CYS A 65 -1.42 0.49 -9.96
C CYS A 65 -0.16 -0.02 -9.25
N ILE A 66 -0.29 -1.05 -8.43
CA ILE A 66 0.80 -1.68 -7.68
C ILE A 66 0.36 -3.07 -7.21
N SER A 67 1.31 -3.92 -6.82
CA SER A 67 1.04 -5.22 -6.20
C SER A 67 1.88 -5.44 -4.95
N HIS A 68 1.31 -6.12 -3.96
CA HIS A 68 1.99 -6.57 -2.75
C HIS A 68 2.45 -8.03 -2.86
N PHE A 69 3.68 -8.28 -2.39
CA PHE A 69 4.22 -9.62 -2.17
C PHE A 69 4.95 -9.70 -0.84
N GLY A 70 4.92 -10.87 -0.22
CA GLY A 70 5.78 -11.18 0.92
C GLY A 70 7.26 -11.13 0.53
N TYR A 71 8.11 -10.69 1.46
CA TYR A 71 9.55 -10.52 1.20
C TYR A 71 10.23 -11.82 0.75
N GLU A 72 9.80 -12.95 1.29
CA GLU A 72 10.35 -14.27 0.96
C GLU A 72 10.17 -14.64 -0.51
N LEU A 73 9.10 -14.17 -1.15
CA LEU A 73 8.88 -14.37 -2.60
C LEU A 73 9.88 -13.56 -3.44
N PHE A 74 10.26 -12.37 -3.00
CA PHE A 74 11.30 -11.59 -3.67
C PHE A 74 12.68 -12.28 -3.58
N GLU A 75 12.94 -13.02 -2.49
CA GLU A 75 14.18 -13.79 -2.34
C GLU A 75 14.19 -15.04 -3.21
N SER A 76 13.08 -15.75 -3.32
CA SER A 76 13.01 -17.09 -3.92
C SER A 76 12.41 -17.14 -5.31
N GLU A 77 11.52 -16.19 -5.68
CA GLU A 77 10.71 -16.26 -6.90
C GLU A 77 10.69 -14.94 -7.68
N LEU A 78 11.79 -14.18 -7.67
CA LEU A 78 11.84 -12.85 -8.30
C LEU A 78 11.44 -12.86 -9.79
N ASP A 79 11.89 -13.86 -10.56
CA ASP A 79 11.54 -13.98 -11.97
C ASP A 79 10.04 -14.24 -12.18
N ALA A 80 9.41 -15.02 -11.30
CA ALA A 80 7.97 -15.25 -11.35
C ALA A 80 7.17 -13.98 -10.98
N ILE A 81 7.67 -13.15 -10.06
CA ILE A 81 7.10 -11.83 -9.78
C ILE A 81 7.18 -10.95 -11.03
N ILE A 82 8.34 -10.88 -11.69
CA ILE A 82 8.54 -10.10 -12.92
C ILE A 82 7.57 -10.56 -14.01
N GLU A 83 7.43 -11.87 -14.22
CA GLU A 83 6.49 -12.42 -15.21
C GLU A 83 5.03 -12.02 -14.90
N ARG A 84 4.59 -12.14 -13.65
CA ARG A 84 3.25 -11.72 -13.23
C ARG A 84 3.01 -10.23 -13.47
N GLN A 85 3.98 -9.39 -13.11
CA GLN A 85 3.92 -7.94 -13.32
C GLN A 85 3.80 -7.59 -14.82
N GLN A 86 4.51 -8.31 -15.69
CA GLN A 86 4.41 -8.15 -17.15
C GLN A 86 3.01 -8.52 -17.67
N ILE A 87 2.44 -9.65 -17.19
CA ILE A 87 1.06 -10.05 -17.54
C ILE A 87 0.07 -8.96 -17.11
N TRP A 88 0.24 -8.40 -15.91
CA TRP A 88 -0.65 -7.33 -15.39
C TRP A 88 -0.41 -5.97 -16.02
N GLN A 89 0.68 -5.79 -16.78
CA GLN A 89 1.13 -4.48 -17.27
C GLN A 89 1.31 -3.48 -16.13
N CYS A 90 1.76 -3.97 -14.99
CA CYS A 90 2.04 -3.21 -13.79
C CYS A 90 3.55 -3.19 -13.56
N ASN A 91 4.16 -2.03 -13.54
CA ASN A 91 5.61 -1.88 -13.35
C ASN A 91 5.99 -1.50 -11.91
N HIS A 92 5.06 -1.64 -10.96
CA HIS A 92 5.27 -1.27 -9.58
C HIS A 92 4.86 -2.40 -8.64
N THR A 93 5.73 -2.72 -7.70
CA THR A 93 5.47 -3.73 -6.68
C THR A 93 5.99 -3.26 -5.32
N ALA A 94 5.47 -3.83 -4.23
CA ALA A 94 5.93 -3.50 -2.89
C ALA A 94 6.13 -4.73 -2.01
N ILE A 95 7.13 -4.63 -1.13
CA ILE A 95 7.30 -5.54 0.01
C ILE A 95 6.24 -5.17 1.03
N VAL A 96 5.33 -6.12 1.35
CA VAL A 96 4.21 -5.89 2.27
C VAL A 96 4.68 -5.68 3.71
N ALA A 97 5.73 -6.38 4.15
CA ALA A 97 6.27 -6.27 5.50
C ALA A 97 7.70 -6.79 5.57
N MET A 98 8.48 -6.27 6.51
CA MET A 98 9.81 -6.80 6.84
C MET A 98 9.67 -8.09 7.65
N PRO A 99 10.37 -9.19 7.28
CA PRO A 99 10.34 -10.43 8.03
C PRO A 99 10.85 -10.30 9.46
N ARG A 100 10.26 -11.09 10.36
CA ARG A 100 10.57 -11.04 11.80
C ARG A 100 12.05 -11.26 12.13
N ARG A 101 12.76 -12.06 11.32
CA ARG A 101 14.20 -12.33 11.51
C ARG A 101 15.06 -11.06 11.59
N TYR A 102 14.67 -9.99 10.88
CA TYR A 102 15.40 -8.71 10.94
C TYR A 102 15.06 -7.92 12.20
N HIS A 103 13.83 -8.02 12.74
CA HIS A 103 13.45 -7.34 13.97
C HIS A 103 14.27 -7.83 15.16
N GLU A 104 14.59 -9.13 15.19
CA GLU A 104 15.31 -9.78 16.29
C GLU A 104 16.77 -9.34 16.40
N GLU A 105 17.35 -8.78 15.33
CA GLU A 105 18.71 -8.26 15.27
C GLU A 105 18.79 -6.76 15.66
N GLY A 106 17.67 -6.14 16.04
CA GLY A 106 17.62 -4.71 16.37
C GLY A 106 18.05 -3.80 15.20
N ALA A 107 18.78 -2.73 15.50
CA ALA A 107 19.17 -1.75 14.47
C ALA A 107 19.97 -2.35 13.30
N ASP A 108 20.81 -3.36 13.56
CA ASP A 108 21.61 -4.00 12.52
C ASP A 108 20.73 -4.81 11.55
N GLY A 109 19.66 -5.45 12.06
CA GLY A 109 18.69 -6.13 11.22
C GLY A 109 17.97 -5.18 10.28
N TYR A 110 17.54 -4.00 10.76
CA TYR A 110 16.93 -2.98 9.91
C TYR A 110 17.89 -2.45 8.81
N ARG A 111 19.19 -2.26 9.14
CA ARG A 111 20.21 -1.88 8.14
C ARG A 111 20.42 -2.97 7.11
N ARG A 112 20.52 -4.23 7.57
CA ARG A 112 20.67 -5.38 6.68
C ARG A 112 19.48 -5.52 5.74
N PHE A 113 18.25 -5.42 6.27
CA PHE A 113 17.04 -5.42 5.45
C PHE A 113 17.06 -4.30 4.39
N ALA A 114 17.40 -3.07 4.77
CA ALA A 114 17.48 -1.94 3.85
C ALA A 114 18.45 -2.18 2.69
N ALA A 115 19.62 -2.77 2.98
CA ALA A 115 20.62 -3.12 1.97
C ALA A 115 20.13 -4.25 1.03
N GLU A 116 19.55 -5.32 1.60
CA GLU A 116 19.07 -6.46 0.82
C GLU A 116 17.84 -6.09 -0.03
N ALA A 117 16.89 -5.31 0.51
CA ALA A 117 15.75 -4.78 -0.23
C ALA A 117 16.19 -3.84 -1.37
N SER A 118 17.23 -3.02 -1.15
CA SER A 118 17.82 -2.19 -2.21
C SER A 118 18.43 -3.05 -3.33
N ALA A 119 19.09 -4.15 -3.00
CA ALA A 119 19.66 -5.06 -4.00
C ALA A 119 18.57 -5.78 -4.83
N ILE A 120 17.43 -6.12 -4.21
CA ILE A 120 16.25 -6.64 -4.92
C ILE A 120 15.69 -5.55 -5.85
N GLY A 121 15.55 -4.33 -5.34
CA GLY A 121 15.05 -3.18 -6.11
C GLY A 121 15.94 -2.84 -7.32
N GLU A 122 17.26 -3.00 -7.22
CA GLU A 122 18.18 -2.82 -8.34
C GLU A 122 17.90 -3.82 -9.47
N LYS A 123 17.66 -5.09 -9.12
CA LYS A 123 17.28 -6.12 -10.11
C LYS A 123 15.95 -5.79 -10.78
N LEU A 124 14.95 -5.37 -9.99
CA LEU A 124 13.64 -4.95 -10.50
C LEU A 124 13.74 -3.70 -11.39
N THR A 125 14.59 -2.73 -11.03
CA THR A 125 14.88 -1.55 -11.86
C THR A 125 15.45 -1.95 -13.22
N THR A 126 16.35 -2.94 -13.28
CA THR A 126 16.88 -3.48 -14.53
C THR A 126 15.79 -4.11 -15.40
N ALA A 127 14.74 -4.66 -14.79
CA ALA A 127 13.55 -5.18 -15.47
C ALA A 127 12.49 -4.08 -15.79
N GLY A 128 12.80 -2.81 -15.55
CA GLY A 128 11.89 -1.67 -15.78
C GLY A 128 10.81 -1.53 -14.72
N MET A 129 11.03 -2.06 -13.52
CA MET A 129 10.07 -2.06 -12.41
C MET A 129 10.56 -1.24 -11.22
N THR A 130 9.63 -0.78 -10.40
CA THR A 130 9.86 -0.05 -9.15
C THR A 130 9.50 -0.93 -7.96
N LEU A 131 10.36 -0.96 -6.94
CA LEU A 131 10.09 -1.60 -5.65
C LEU A 131 9.81 -0.55 -4.59
N SER A 132 8.73 -0.76 -3.83
CA SER A 132 8.42 0.03 -2.62
C SER A 132 8.45 -0.83 -1.37
N TYR A 133 8.52 -0.16 -0.23
CA TYR A 133 8.33 -0.76 1.09
C TYR A 133 7.08 -0.18 1.75
N HIS A 134 6.13 -1.04 2.10
CA HIS A 134 4.93 -0.71 2.86
C HIS A 134 5.20 -0.86 4.36
N ASN A 135 4.95 0.19 5.14
CA ASN A 135 5.19 0.17 6.57
C ASN A 135 3.98 -0.29 7.37
N HIS A 136 4.28 -0.87 8.52
CA HIS A 136 3.36 -1.11 9.63
C HIS A 136 3.75 -0.28 10.86
N SER A 137 3.24 -0.62 12.04
CA SER A 137 3.59 0.07 13.28
C SER A 137 4.86 -0.44 13.94
N PHE A 138 5.28 -1.67 13.66
CA PHE A 138 6.45 -2.27 14.30
C PHE A 138 7.77 -1.59 13.91
N GLU A 139 7.82 -0.92 12.77
CA GLU A 139 8.99 -0.13 12.35
C GLU A 139 9.18 1.15 13.17
N PHE A 140 8.18 1.53 13.98
CA PHE A 140 8.30 2.67 14.88
C PHE A 140 8.96 2.33 16.23
N VAL A 141 9.43 1.08 16.39
CA VAL A 141 10.27 0.71 17.53
C VAL A 141 11.49 1.63 17.62
N ARG A 142 11.79 2.12 18.85
CA ARG A 142 12.93 3.02 19.08
C ARG A 142 14.21 2.20 19.20
N LEU A 143 15.17 2.52 18.34
CA LEU A 143 16.50 1.93 18.26
C LEU A 143 17.54 3.06 18.46
N GLY A 144 17.71 3.47 19.70
CA GLY A 144 18.49 4.66 20.06
C GLY A 144 17.75 5.95 19.70
N ALA A 145 18.36 6.81 18.91
CA ALA A 145 17.78 8.08 18.48
C ALA A 145 16.80 7.94 17.29
N GLN A 146 16.84 6.83 16.58
CA GLN A 146 16.05 6.56 15.37
C GLN A 146 14.93 5.56 15.64
N THR A 147 13.93 5.51 14.78
CA THR A 147 13.00 4.40 14.63
C THR A 147 13.51 3.40 13.59
N GLY A 148 12.96 2.18 13.56
CA GLY A 148 13.26 1.22 12.51
C GLY A 148 12.96 1.77 11.11
N LEU A 149 11.84 2.50 10.94
CA LEU A 149 11.49 3.12 9.67
C LEU A 149 12.49 4.21 9.25
N ASP A 150 13.00 5.00 10.21
CA ASP A 150 14.10 5.95 9.96
C ASP A 150 15.32 5.25 9.38
N ILE A 151 15.70 4.09 9.98
CA ILE A 151 16.86 3.31 9.53
C ILE A 151 16.63 2.76 8.12
N ILE A 152 15.46 2.15 7.87
CA ILE A 152 15.14 1.60 6.53
C ILE A 152 15.35 2.66 5.44
N PHE A 153 14.75 3.84 5.60
CA PHE A 153 14.82 4.87 4.55
C PHE A 153 16.13 5.67 4.55
N ALA A 154 16.88 5.70 5.63
CA ALA A 154 18.19 6.33 5.66
C ALA A 154 19.28 5.46 5.01
N GLU A 155 19.20 4.14 5.19
CA GLU A 155 20.24 3.20 4.78
C GLU A 155 19.96 2.52 3.43
N SER A 156 18.71 2.55 2.93
CA SER A 156 18.38 2.00 1.61
C SER A 156 18.70 2.97 0.49
N ASP A 157 19.04 2.44 -0.70
CA ASP A 157 19.25 3.26 -1.90
C ASP A 157 17.91 3.83 -2.40
N PRO A 158 17.76 5.17 -2.43
CA PRO A 158 16.51 5.82 -2.85
C PRO A 158 16.17 5.60 -4.33
N ARG A 159 17.10 5.13 -5.15
CA ARG A 159 16.85 4.78 -6.55
C ARG A 159 16.19 3.41 -6.71
N HIS A 160 16.35 2.54 -5.71
CA HIS A 160 15.99 1.13 -5.80
C HIS A 160 14.92 0.71 -4.79
N LEU A 161 14.80 1.39 -3.64
CA LEU A 161 13.73 1.15 -2.66
C LEU A 161 12.94 2.42 -2.43
N HIS A 162 11.70 2.47 -2.89
CA HIS A 162 10.75 3.55 -2.69
C HIS A 162 9.92 3.34 -1.42
N ALA A 163 9.16 4.37 -1.03
CA ALA A 163 8.25 4.30 0.09
C ALA A 163 6.81 4.08 -0.39
N GLU A 164 6.04 3.31 0.38
CA GLU A 164 4.59 3.22 0.34
C GLU A 164 4.07 3.46 1.76
N ILE A 165 3.89 4.73 2.12
CA ILE A 165 3.51 5.13 3.48
C ILE A 165 2.05 4.78 3.74
N ASP A 166 1.79 4.05 4.83
CA ASP A 166 0.45 3.78 5.34
C ASP A 166 0.11 4.72 6.51
N THR A 167 -0.92 5.52 6.33
CA THR A 167 -1.31 6.57 7.27
C THR A 167 -1.78 6.04 8.62
N TYR A 168 -2.53 4.93 8.63
CA TYR A 168 -2.97 4.27 9.86
C TYR A 168 -1.78 3.77 10.67
N TRP A 169 -0.87 3.03 10.02
CA TRP A 169 0.24 2.40 10.71
C TRP A 169 1.27 3.41 11.23
N VAL A 170 1.47 4.53 10.52
CA VAL A 170 2.27 5.65 11.03
C VAL A 170 1.64 6.24 12.29
N GLN A 171 0.34 6.54 12.27
CA GLN A 171 -0.37 7.08 13.44
C GLN A 171 -0.40 6.07 14.59
N HIS A 172 -0.61 4.80 14.30
CA HIS A 172 -0.58 3.71 15.28
C HIS A 172 0.80 3.57 15.93
N GLY A 173 1.86 3.78 15.16
CA GLY A 173 3.24 3.82 15.64
C GLY A 173 3.59 5.09 16.45
N GLY A 174 2.64 6.03 16.60
CA GLY A 174 2.82 7.26 17.39
C GLY A 174 3.55 8.39 16.64
N ALA A 175 3.56 8.35 15.31
CA ALA A 175 4.16 9.38 14.46
C ALA A 175 3.08 10.13 13.65
N ASP A 176 3.46 11.22 12.98
CA ASP A 176 2.58 12.03 12.13
C ASP A 176 2.64 11.55 10.68
N PRO A 177 1.50 11.07 10.10
CA PRO A 177 1.45 10.60 8.71
C PRO A 177 1.83 11.68 7.70
N ALA A 178 1.40 12.92 7.89
CA ALA A 178 1.70 14.02 6.98
C ALA A 178 3.20 14.37 6.98
N ASP A 179 3.85 14.28 8.14
CA ASP A 179 5.31 14.47 8.25
C ASP A 179 6.05 13.36 7.49
N TRP A 180 5.66 12.10 7.70
CA TRP A 180 6.29 10.96 7.00
C TRP A 180 6.13 11.03 5.48
N ILE A 181 4.95 11.42 4.97
CA ILE A 181 4.74 11.64 3.54
C ILE A 181 5.72 12.69 2.99
N ARG A 182 5.92 13.80 3.70
CA ARG A 182 6.87 14.85 3.30
C ARG A 182 8.33 14.39 3.36
N ARG A 183 8.69 13.59 4.36
CA ARG A 183 10.06 13.08 4.54
C ARG A 183 10.53 12.18 3.41
N VAL A 184 9.61 11.44 2.79
CA VAL A 184 9.90 10.55 1.66
C VAL A 184 9.53 11.17 0.30
N ALA A 185 9.38 12.49 0.24
CA ALA A 185 9.08 13.21 -1.00
C ALA A 185 10.06 12.87 -2.12
N GLY A 186 9.55 12.63 -3.34
CA GLY A 186 10.34 12.22 -4.50
C GLY A 186 10.75 10.74 -4.51
N ARG A 187 10.34 9.97 -3.49
CA ARG A 187 10.64 8.55 -3.29
C ARG A 187 9.35 7.74 -3.07
N MET A 188 8.21 8.25 -3.48
CA MET A 188 6.90 7.62 -3.24
C MET A 188 5.99 7.82 -4.44
N THR A 189 5.41 6.74 -4.95
CA THR A 189 4.46 6.75 -6.08
C THR A 189 3.06 6.32 -5.65
N VAL A 190 2.93 5.70 -4.49
CA VAL A 190 1.69 5.23 -3.89
C VAL A 190 1.69 5.58 -2.41
N VAL A 191 0.55 6.01 -1.88
CA VAL A 191 0.30 6.22 -0.45
C VAL A 191 -0.95 5.47 -0.04
N HIS A 192 -0.89 4.74 1.09
CA HIS A 192 -2.04 4.08 1.67
C HIS A 192 -2.81 5.03 2.57
N TYR A 193 -4.07 5.26 2.23
CA TYR A 193 -5.02 5.97 3.05
C TYR A 193 -5.87 4.97 3.82
N LYS A 194 -5.58 4.86 5.10
CA LYS A 194 -6.22 3.96 6.06
C LYS A 194 -6.48 4.77 7.33
N ASP A 195 -7.72 4.81 7.80
CA ASP A 195 -8.12 5.64 8.93
C ASP A 195 -8.26 4.83 10.22
N MET A 196 -8.24 5.53 11.33
CA MET A 196 -8.26 4.99 12.67
C MET A 196 -9.27 5.73 13.53
N ALA A 197 -10.12 4.99 14.24
CA ALA A 197 -11.02 5.56 15.23
C ALA A 197 -10.78 4.97 16.62
N ILE A 198 -11.22 5.71 17.64
CA ILE A 198 -11.28 5.23 19.01
C ILE A 198 -12.75 5.06 19.38
N LEU A 199 -13.13 3.86 19.80
CA LEU A 199 -14.48 3.58 20.30
C LEU A 199 -14.68 4.18 21.69
N PRO A 200 -15.95 4.35 22.16
CA PRO A 200 -16.23 4.80 23.53
C PRO A 200 -15.62 3.92 24.62
N THR A 201 -15.29 2.69 24.30
CA THR A 201 -14.59 1.74 25.19
C THR A 201 -13.09 2.06 25.33
N GLY A 202 -12.54 2.97 24.52
CA GLY A 202 -11.10 3.23 24.39
C GLY A 202 -10.40 2.28 23.41
N GLU A 203 -11.10 1.35 22.80
CA GLU A 203 -10.55 0.44 21.80
C GLU A 203 -10.24 1.19 20.50
N GLN A 204 -9.05 0.95 19.96
CA GLN A 204 -8.64 1.45 18.65
C GLN A 204 -9.12 0.49 17.56
N VAL A 205 -9.72 1.03 16.51
CA VAL A 205 -10.26 0.27 15.39
C VAL A 205 -9.91 0.90 14.06
N PHE A 206 -9.95 0.10 12.98
CA PHE A 206 -9.96 0.62 11.62
C PHE A 206 -11.27 1.33 11.35
N ALA A 207 -11.20 2.42 10.61
CA ALA A 207 -12.35 3.21 10.18
C ALA A 207 -12.27 3.50 8.68
N GLU A 208 -13.39 3.82 8.08
CA GLU A 208 -13.47 4.37 6.74
C GLU A 208 -12.75 5.71 6.70
N VAL A 209 -12.06 6.00 5.62
CA VAL A 209 -11.34 7.26 5.45
C VAL A 209 -12.30 8.44 5.61
N GLY A 210 -12.02 9.30 6.59
CA GLY A 210 -12.86 10.43 6.96
C GLY A 210 -13.84 10.18 8.12
N GLU A 211 -14.00 8.93 8.54
CA GLU A 211 -14.84 8.56 9.70
C GLU A 211 -14.02 8.33 10.98
N GLY A 212 -12.70 8.47 10.89
CA GLY A 212 -11.77 8.27 11.99
C GLY A 212 -11.19 9.56 12.54
N ASN A 213 -9.99 9.45 13.13
CA ASN A 213 -9.34 10.51 13.89
C ASN A 213 -8.11 11.10 13.19
N LEU A 214 -7.73 10.64 11.99
CA LEU A 214 -6.57 11.17 11.30
C LEU A 214 -6.81 12.59 10.76
N ASN A 215 -5.74 13.38 10.69
CA ASN A 215 -5.79 14.75 10.16
C ASN A 215 -5.76 14.74 8.62
N TRP A 216 -6.89 14.40 7.98
CA TRP A 216 -7.00 14.26 6.53
C TRP A 216 -6.63 15.53 5.75
N PRO A 217 -6.99 16.75 6.17
CA PRO A 217 -6.52 17.97 5.50
C PRO A 217 -4.99 18.06 5.41
N ALA A 218 -4.27 17.77 6.52
CA ALA A 218 -2.80 17.81 6.53
C ALA A 218 -2.18 16.66 5.73
N ILE A 219 -2.78 15.47 5.77
CA ILE A 219 -2.33 14.29 5.02
C ILE A 219 -2.49 14.54 3.51
N LEU A 220 -3.65 15.03 3.08
CA LEU A 220 -3.89 15.35 1.67
C LEU A 220 -2.95 16.45 1.18
N ASP A 221 -2.76 17.51 1.96
CA ASP A 221 -1.85 18.61 1.61
C ASP A 221 -0.42 18.10 1.41
N ALA A 222 0.06 17.21 2.30
CA ALA A 222 1.35 16.56 2.15
C ALA A 222 1.42 15.69 0.88
N THR A 223 0.38 14.90 0.60
CA THR A 223 0.29 14.05 -0.59
C THR A 223 0.32 14.88 -1.88
N LEU A 224 -0.46 15.95 -1.96
CA LEU A 224 -0.49 16.85 -3.12
C LEU A 224 0.86 17.56 -3.31
N ALA A 225 1.49 18.02 -2.23
CA ALA A 225 2.79 18.69 -2.27
C ALA A 225 3.92 17.76 -2.76
N THR A 226 3.80 16.45 -2.56
CA THR A 226 4.78 15.45 -2.99
C THR A 226 4.50 14.86 -4.38
N ASN A 227 3.40 15.25 -5.03
CA ASN A 227 2.98 14.78 -6.37
C ASN A 227 2.85 13.26 -6.47
N VAL A 228 2.38 12.60 -5.42
CA VAL A 228 2.10 11.15 -5.43
C VAL A 228 0.95 10.87 -6.40
N PRO A 229 1.14 9.99 -7.41
CA PRO A 229 0.12 9.76 -8.43
C PRO A 229 -1.05 8.89 -7.97
N TRP A 230 -0.88 8.06 -6.96
CA TRP A 230 -1.90 7.12 -6.49
C TRP A 230 -2.16 7.22 -4.99
N ILE A 231 -3.41 7.37 -4.62
CA ILE A 231 -3.93 7.15 -3.27
C ILE A 231 -4.64 5.80 -3.27
N VAL A 232 -4.17 4.86 -2.45
CA VAL A 232 -4.78 3.54 -2.29
C VAL A 232 -5.55 3.50 -0.97
N VAL A 233 -6.86 3.26 -1.06
CA VAL A 233 -7.72 3.10 0.11
C VAL A 233 -7.67 1.66 0.58
N GLU A 234 -7.42 1.46 1.87
CA GLU A 234 -7.43 0.15 2.49
C GLU A 234 -8.11 0.17 3.86
N GLN A 235 -8.73 -0.97 4.22
CA GLN A 235 -9.24 -1.24 5.56
C GLN A 235 -9.13 -2.73 5.88
N ASP A 236 -8.29 -3.10 6.85
CA ASP A 236 -8.00 -4.52 7.16
C ASP A 236 -9.21 -5.25 7.73
N ARG A 237 -10.04 -4.55 8.48
CA ARG A 237 -11.26 -5.07 9.10
C ARG A 237 -12.38 -4.06 8.98
N CYS A 238 -13.39 -4.38 8.17
CA CYS A 238 -14.61 -3.59 8.04
C CYS A 238 -15.65 -4.05 9.07
N ARG A 239 -16.34 -3.11 9.69
CA ARG A 239 -17.48 -3.38 10.60
C ARG A 239 -18.81 -3.50 9.86
N ARG A 240 -18.80 -3.30 8.54
CA ARG A 240 -19.91 -3.39 7.58
C ARG A 240 -19.48 -4.13 6.32
N ASP A 241 -20.33 -4.18 5.30
CA ASP A 241 -19.92 -4.68 3.98
C ASP A 241 -18.68 -3.91 3.49
N PRO A 242 -17.58 -4.58 3.11
CA PRO A 242 -16.35 -3.89 2.75
C PRO A 242 -16.47 -3.01 1.50
N PHE A 243 -17.39 -3.30 0.59
CA PHE A 243 -17.67 -2.40 -0.53
C PHE A 243 -18.42 -1.13 -0.09
N GLU A 244 -19.27 -1.22 0.95
CA GLU A 244 -19.85 -0.04 1.57
C GLU A 244 -18.77 0.82 2.24
N SER A 245 -17.83 0.21 2.96
CA SER A 245 -16.67 0.90 3.54
C SER A 245 -15.81 1.59 2.47
N LEU A 246 -15.52 0.89 1.35
CA LEU A 246 -14.82 1.49 0.22
C LEU A 246 -15.59 2.67 -0.40
N ALA A 247 -16.93 2.55 -0.53
CA ALA A 247 -17.77 3.62 -1.08
C ALA A 247 -17.78 4.86 -0.19
N MET A 248 -17.85 4.71 1.13
CA MET A 248 -17.78 5.82 2.08
C MET A 248 -16.43 6.54 2.00
N SER A 249 -15.34 5.78 2.02
CA SER A 249 -13.98 6.32 1.87
C SER A 249 -13.79 7.06 0.55
N TYR A 250 -14.28 6.49 -0.56
CA TYR A 250 -14.26 7.13 -1.87
C TYR A 250 -15.03 8.45 -1.88
N GLN A 251 -16.25 8.46 -1.34
CA GLN A 251 -17.09 9.66 -1.30
C GLN A 251 -16.43 10.80 -0.53
N PHE A 252 -15.87 10.50 0.64
CA PHE A 252 -15.12 11.48 1.43
C PHE A 252 -13.93 12.05 0.64
N LEU A 253 -13.09 11.19 0.08
CA LEU A 253 -11.92 11.61 -0.68
C LEU A 253 -12.29 12.38 -1.94
N HIS A 254 -13.34 11.94 -2.64
CA HIS A 254 -13.82 12.65 -3.82
C HIS A 254 -14.25 14.08 -3.49
N GLN A 255 -14.90 14.29 -2.35
CA GLN A 255 -15.24 15.64 -1.88
C GLN A 255 -14.00 16.43 -1.48
N LEU A 256 -13.06 15.81 -0.78
CA LEU A 256 -11.87 16.49 -0.26
C LEU A 256 -10.87 16.88 -1.37
N VAL A 257 -10.72 16.04 -2.40
CA VAL A 257 -9.71 16.22 -3.47
C VAL A 257 -10.27 17.01 -4.67
N TRP A 258 -11.61 16.89 -4.97
CA TRP A 258 -12.20 17.46 -6.18
C TRP A 258 -13.15 18.64 -5.95
N GLN A 259 -13.31 19.10 -4.69
CA GLN A 259 -13.92 20.41 -4.39
C GLN A 259 -12.82 21.48 -4.29
#